data_13d75fc61bdae72e19f627786dcae552
#
_entry.id   13d75fc61bdae72e19f627786dcae552
#
_cell.length_a   1.000
_cell.length_b   1.000
_cell.length_c   1.000
_cell.angle_alpha   90.00
_cell.angle_beta   90.00
_cell.angle_gamma   90.00
#
_symmetry.space_group_name_H-M   'P 1'
#
loop_
_entity.id
_entity.type
_entity.pdbx_description
1 polymer ?
#
loop_
_entity_poly.entity_id
_entity_poly.type
_entity_poly.pdbx_seq_one_letter_code
_entity_poly.pdbx_strand_id
1 'polypeptide(L)'
;MNMNRHCRIIKCILSGVVCALLLPVSMQAQKNTAFIPGQVWNDMDGNPINAHGGGLLYHNGTYYWYGEYKKGKTILPDWATWECYRTDVTGVGCYSSKDLLNWKFEGIVLPAVKDDPNHDLHPSKVLERPKVIFNKKTGKFVMWAHVESADYSKACAGVAVADSPVGPFVYQGSFRPNNAMSRDQTVFVDDAGRAY
;
A
#
# COMPACT_ATOMS: atom_id res chain seq x y z
N MET A 1 51.81 -65.85 -34.38
CA MET A 1 51.26 -66.57 -33.23
C MET A 1 51.63 -65.77 -31.98
N ASN A 2 50.70 -64.88 -31.53
CA ASN A 2 50.73 -64.33 -30.20
C ASN A 2 49.45 -63.52 -29.97
N MET A 3 48.64 -64.01 -29.10
CA MET A 3 47.39 -63.43 -28.67
C MET A 3 47.66 -62.55 -27.50
N ASN A 4 47.39 -61.19 -27.63
CA ASN A 4 47.36 -60.27 -26.52
C ASN A 4 45.91 -59.94 -26.20
N ARG A 5 45.42 -60.43 -25.07
CA ARG A 5 44.16 -60.08 -24.48
C ARG A 5 44.32 -58.74 -23.73
N HIS A 6 43.64 -57.71 -24.19
CA HIS A 6 43.49 -56.48 -23.45
C HIS A 6 42.24 -56.55 -22.55
N CYS A 7 42.52 -56.57 -21.26
CA CYS A 7 41.51 -56.41 -20.19
C CYS A 7 41.06 -54.97 -20.13
N ARG A 8 39.79 -54.69 -20.47
CA ARG A 8 39.17 -53.37 -20.28
C ARG A 8 38.58 -53.31 -18.87
N ILE A 9 39.17 -52.46 -18.04
CA ILE A 9 38.64 -52.08 -16.74
C ILE A 9 37.53 -51.06 -16.97
N ILE A 10 36.29 -51.45 -16.65
CA ILE A 10 35.14 -50.55 -16.64
C ILE A 10 35.17 -49.82 -15.33
N LYS A 11 35.46 -48.52 -15.38
CA LYS A 11 35.28 -47.60 -14.23
C LYS A 11 33.81 -47.21 -14.13
N CYS A 12 33.09 -47.75 -13.18
CA CYS A 12 31.79 -47.24 -12.78
C CYS A 12 31.97 -45.92 -12.04
N ILE A 13 31.58 -44.81 -12.67
CA ILE A 13 31.46 -43.53 -12.01
C ILE A 13 30.09 -43.51 -11.34
N LEU A 14 30.08 -43.60 -9.99
CA LEU A 14 28.87 -43.35 -9.18
C LEU A 14 28.64 -41.85 -9.18
N SER A 15 27.71 -41.36 -9.99
CA SER A 15 27.19 -39.99 -9.86
C SER A 15 26.22 -39.95 -8.68
N GLY A 16 26.70 -39.47 -7.55
CA GLY A 16 25.87 -39.15 -6.39
C GLY A 16 25.02 -37.90 -6.71
N VAL A 17 23.73 -38.08 -6.94
CA VAL A 17 22.76 -36.98 -6.98
C VAL A 17 22.54 -36.51 -5.56
N VAL A 18 23.15 -35.40 -5.20
CA VAL A 18 22.84 -34.64 -3.95
C VAL A 18 21.50 -33.95 -4.18
N CYS A 19 20.42 -34.58 -3.73
CA CYS A 19 19.11 -33.95 -3.66
C CYS A 19 19.14 -32.96 -2.50
N ALA A 20 19.41 -31.67 -2.76
CA ALA A 20 19.30 -30.62 -1.79
C ALA A 20 17.81 -30.45 -1.47
N LEU A 21 17.38 -30.98 -0.32
CA LEU A 21 16.08 -30.72 0.26
C LEU A 21 16.00 -29.23 0.61
N LEU A 22 15.41 -28.44 -0.29
CA LEU A 22 14.99 -27.07 0.01
C LEU A 22 13.85 -27.17 1.04
N LEU A 23 14.20 -27.14 2.32
CA LEU A 23 13.22 -26.96 3.37
C LEU A 23 12.60 -25.56 3.17
N PRO A 24 11.26 -25.44 3.11
CA PRO A 24 10.65 -24.12 3.09
C PRO A 24 11.05 -23.41 4.40
N VAL A 25 11.82 -22.33 4.28
CA VAL A 25 12.03 -21.41 5.38
C VAL A 25 10.66 -20.77 5.64
N SER A 26 9.97 -21.25 6.66
CA SER A 26 8.78 -20.61 7.16
C SER A 26 9.21 -19.21 7.66
N MET A 27 8.96 -18.17 6.86
CA MET A 27 9.09 -16.80 7.34
C MET A 27 8.06 -16.63 8.46
N GLN A 28 8.56 -16.69 9.68
CA GLN A 28 7.73 -16.43 10.84
C GLN A 28 7.44 -14.92 10.83
N ALA A 29 6.14 -14.56 10.84
CA ALA A 29 5.71 -13.17 10.87
C ALA A 29 6.40 -12.45 12.04
N GLN A 30 7.06 -11.33 11.75
CA GLN A 30 7.73 -10.53 12.77
C GLN A 30 6.65 -9.90 13.68
N LYS A 31 6.70 -10.20 14.97
CA LYS A 31 5.75 -9.67 15.94
C LYS A 31 6.40 -8.55 16.75
N ASN A 32 5.86 -7.35 16.63
CA ASN A 32 6.24 -6.22 17.47
C ASN A 32 5.67 -6.44 18.89
N THR A 33 6.44 -6.14 19.91
CA THR A 33 6.04 -6.25 21.32
C THR A 33 5.87 -4.89 22.00
N ALA A 34 6.37 -3.83 21.37
CA ALA A 34 6.30 -2.45 21.86
C ALA A 34 6.44 -1.45 20.70
N PHE A 35 5.96 -0.22 20.92
CA PHE A 35 6.31 0.92 20.10
C PHE A 35 7.68 1.45 20.54
N ILE A 36 8.60 1.61 19.59
CA ILE A 36 9.93 2.15 19.87
C ILE A 36 10.08 3.47 19.10
N PRO A 37 9.94 4.61 19.79
CA PRO A 37 10.02 5.92 19.14
C PRO A 37 11.34 6.10 18.39
N GLY A 38 11.27 6.68 17.20
CA GLY A 38 12.44 6.95 16.34
C GLY A 38 12.98 5.76 15.56
N GLN A 39 12.39 4.56 15.73
CA GLN A 39 12.72 3.41 14.89
C GLN A 39 11.72 3.23 13.76
N VAL A 40 12.17 2.58 12.68
CA VAL A 40 11.28 2.18 11.59
C VAL A 40 10.29 1.15 12.10
N TRP A 41 9.00 1.41 11.87
CA TRP A 41 7.94 0.49 12.22
C TRP A 41 7.66 -0.45 11.04
N ASN A 42 7.93 -1.74 11.24
CA ASN A 42 7.74 -2.75 10.21
C ASN A 42 6.38 -3.45 10.36
N ASP A 43 5.84 -3.86 9.22
CA ASP A 43 4.70 -4.76 9.17
C ASP A 43 5.08 -6.19 9.60
N MET A 44 4.11 -7.10 9.61
CA MET A 44 4.32 -8.49 10.02
C MET A 44 5.20 -9.29 9.05
N ASP A 45 5.42 -8.79 7.83
CA ASP A 45 6.30 -9.38 6.84
C ASP A 45 7.72 -8.77 6.90
N GLY A 46 7.97 -7.86 7.86
CA GLY A 46 9.26 -7.21 8.07
C GLY A 46 9.54 -6.02 7.14
N ASN A 47 8.55 -5.56 6.39
CA ASN A 47 8.70 -4.38 5.53
C ASN A 47 8.34 -3.10 6.29
N PRO A 48 9.03 -1.98 6.04
CA PRO A 48 8.63 -0.69 6.58
C PRO A 48 7.18 -0.32 6.20
N ILE A 49 6.38 0.06 7.19
CA ILE A 49 5.01 0.54 6.95
C ILE A 49 5.08 1.82 6.12
N ASN A 50 4.31 1.85 5.04
CA ASN A 50 4.23 2.96 4.10
C ASN A 50 2.77 3.42 3.98
N ALA A 51 2.33 4.23 4.95
CA ALA A 51 0.96 4.72 5.08
C ALA A 51 0.95 6.22 5.41
N HIS A 52 1.59 7.02 4.54
CA HIS A 52 1.75 8.46 4.76
C HIS A 52 0.40 9.18 4.76
N GLY A 53 0.26 10.20 5.61
CA GLY A 53 -0.93 11.05 5.69
C GLY A 53 -2.23 10.33 6.01
N GLY A 54 -2.16 9.09 6.46
CA GLY A 54 -3.27 8.17 6.52
C GLY A 54 -4.28 8.39 7.63
N GLY A 55 -5.25 7.49 7.67
CA GLY A 55 -6.29 7.44 8.68
C GLY A 55 -6.65 6.01 9.07
N LEU A 56 -7.22 5.89 10.25
CA LEU A 56 -7.65 4.63 10.82
C LEU A 56 -9.17 4.47 10.73
N LEU A 57 -9.60 3.27 10.35
CA LEU A 57 -10.98 2.80 10.46
C LEU A 57 -11.00 1.60 11.41
N TYR A 58 -11.86 1.63 12.44
CA TYR A 58 -12.20 0.43 13.20
C TYR A 58 -13.51 -0.15 12.67
N HIS A 59 -13.48 -1.42 12.25
CA HIS A 59 -14.64 -2.11 11.72
C HIS A 59 -14.61 -3.61 12.07
N ASN A 60 -15.66 -4.10 12.69
CA ASN A 60 -15.82 -5.52 13.05
C ASN A 60 -14.61 -6.13 13.76
N GLY A 61 -14.10 -5.45 14.82
CA GLY A 61 -12.99 -5.94 15.62
C GLY A 61 -11.63 -5.89 14.95
N THR A 62 -11.49 -5.11 13.86
CA THR A 62 -10.24 -4.94 13.11
C THR A 62 -10.01 -3.46 12.86
N TYR A 63 -8.77 -3.03 13.06
CA TYR A 63 -8.30 -1.71 12.64
C TYR A 63 -7.75 -1.80 11.22
N TYR A 64 -8.12 -0.84 10.39
CA TYR A 64 -7.60 -0.69 9.03
C TYR A 64 -6.91 0.67 8.92
N TRP A 65 -5.66 0.66 8.49
CA TRP A 65 -4.86 1.87 8.29
C TRP A 65 -4.65 2.07 6.81
N TYR A 66 -5.24 3.14 6.28
CA TYR A 66 -5.07 3.55 4.90
C TYR A 66 -4.07 4.71 4.85
N GLY A 67 -3.21 4.71 3.84
CA GLY A 67 -2.27 5.81 3.65
C GLY A 67 -1.71 5.85 2.22
N GLU A 68 -1.14 6.97 1.88
CA GLU A 68 -0.42 7.14 0.62
C GLU A 68 0.76 6.17 0.57
N TYR A 69 0.80 5.32 -0.46
CA TYR A 69 1.90 4.38 -0.64
C TYR A 69 2.95 5.00 -1.56
N LYS A 70 4.00 5.57 -0.97
CA LYS A 70 5.04 6.35 -1.63
C LYS A 70 6.28 5.50 -1.92
N LYS A 71 6.19 4.63 -2.92
CA LYS A 71 7.34 3.84 -3.44
C LYS A 71 7.63 4.15 -4.92
N GLY A 72 7.09 5.24 -5.44
CA GLY A 72 7.38 5.70 -6.76
C GLY A 72 8.73 6.41 -6.88
N LYS A 73 9.00 6.96 -8.05
CA LYS A 73 10.20 7.73 -8.31
C LYS A 73 10.21 9.03 -7.49
N THR A 74 11.32 9.34 -6.86
CA THR A 74 11.51 10.66 -6.24
C THR A 74 11.77 11.72 -7.31
N ILE A 75 11.05 12.81 -7.24
CA ILE A 75 11.14 13.94 -8.18
C ILE A 75 11.57 15.18 -7.39
N LEU A 76 12.44 15.98 -8.02
CA LEU A 76 12.78 17.33 -7.57
C LEU A 76 12.00 18.30 -8.46
N PRO A 77 10.94 18.93 -7.97
CA PRO A 77 10.19 19.87 -8.80
C PRO A 77 10.93 21.19 -8.93
N ASP A 78 11.12 21.68 -10.15
CA ASP A 78 11.82 22.94 -10.46
C ASP A 78 11.13 24.17 -9.86
N TRP A 79 9.85 24.06 -9.54
CA TRP A 79 9.00 25.13 -9.02
C TRP A 79 8.86 25.16 -7.50
N ALA A 80 9.35 24.12 -6.79
CA ALA A 80 9.16 24.05 -5.34
C ALA A 80 10.07 25.03 -4.62
N THR A 81 9.46 25.96 -3.90
CA THR A 81 10.17 26.90 -3.03
C THR A 81 10.25 26.47 -1.58
N TRP A 82 9.47 25.46 -1.19
CA TRP A 82 9.30 25.02 0.20
C TRP A 82 9.47 23.52 0.40
N GLU A 83 9.29 22.71 -0.64
CA GLU A 83 9.58 21.28 -0.62
C GLU A 83 10.62 20.93 -1.67
N CYS A 84 11.64 20.20 -1.24
CA CYS A 84 12.72 19.82 -2.13
C CYS A 84 12.46 18.49 -2.84
N TYR A 85 11.60 17.64 -2.28
CA TYR A 85 11.43 16.26 -2.77
C TYR A 85 9.97 15.86 -2.81
N ARG A 86 9.58 15.23 -3.89
CA ARG A 86 8.31 14.57 -4.04
C ARG A 86 8.53 13.13 -4.49
N THR A 87 7.87 12.19 -3.82
CA THR A 87 7.85 10.80 -4.24
C THR A 87 6.49 10.48 -4.82
N ASP A 88 6.45 9.91 -6.01
CA ASP A 88 5.20 9.52 -6.64
C ASP A 88 4.42 8.55 -5.77
N VAL A 89 3.13 8.79 -5.64
CA VAL A 89 2.19 7.89 -5.00
C VAL A 89 1.84 6.77 -5.97
N THR A 90 2.09 5.51 -5.57
CA THR A 90 1.71 4.34 -6.36
C THR A 90 0.27 3.91 -6.11
N GLY A 91 -0.40 4.59 -5.19
CA GLY A 91 -1.79 4.36 -4.80
C GLY A 91 -1.99 4.51 -3.30
N VAL A 92 -3.14 4.09 -2.81
CA VAL A 92 -3.44 4.01 -1.38
C VAL A 92 -3.21 2.58 -0.92
N GLY A 93 -2.30 2.41 0.04
CA GLY A 93 -2.08 1.16 0.74
C GLY A 93 -3.05 0.96 1.90
N CYS A 94 -3.32 -0.29 2.25
CA CYS A 94 -4.11 -0.66 3.41
C CYS A 94 -3.33 -1.67 4.27
N TYR A 95 -3.37 -1.45 5.56
CA TYR A 95 -2.88 -2.39 6.58
C TYR A 95 -4.00 -2.74 7.53
N SER A 96 -4.01 -3.98 8.04
CA SER A 96 -4.96 -4.42 9.06
C SER A 96 -4.25 -4.83 10.35
N SER A 97 -4.92 -4.60 11.49
CA SER A 97 -4.40 -4.96 12.81
C SER A 97 -5.53 -5.31 13.78
N LYS A 98 -5.23 -6.16 14.78
CA LYS A 98 -6.12 -6.44 15.91
C LYS A 98 -5.71 -5.70 17.19
N ASP A 99 -4.51 -5.14 17.22
CA ASP A 99 -3.88 -4.61 18.44
C ASP A 99 -3.22 -3.24 18.24
N LEU A 100 -3.31 -2.64 17.03
CA LEU A 100 -2.67 -1.38 16.63
C LEU A 100 -1.14 -1.42 16.64
N LEU A 101 -0.54 -2.55 16.96
CA LEU A 101 0.91 -2.72 17.08
C LEU A 101 1.47 -3.59 15.95
N ASN A 102 0.73 -4.65 15.61
CA ASN A 102 1.11 -5.60 14.58
C ASN A 102 0.21 -5.43 13.36
N TRP A 103 0.80 -4.98 12.26
CA TRP A 103 0.11 -4.62 11.05
C TRP A 103 0.43 -5.59 9.91
N LYS A 104 -0.61 -6.13 9.30
CA LYS A 104 -0.51 -6.92 8.07
C LYS A 104 -0.75 -6.01 6.88
N PHE A 105 0.12 -6.03 5.88
CA PHE A 105 -0.14 -5.34 4.61
C PHE A 105 -1.19 -6.08 3.80
N GLU A 106 -2.30 -5.44 3.49
CA GLU A 106 -3.40 -6.00 2.70
C GLU A 106 -3.27 -5.68 1.20
N GLY A 107 -2.34 -4.81 0.83
CA GLY A 107 -2.09 -4.42 -0.56
C GLY A 107 -2.44 -2.98 -0.88
N ILE A 108 -2.34 -2.65 -2.18
CA ILE A 108 -2.76 -1.36 -2.73
C ILE A 108 -4.26 -1.46 -3.04
N VAL A 109 -5.08 -0.77 -2.25
CA VAL A 109 -6.55 -0.87 -2.32
C VAL A 109 -7.18 0.13 -3.30
N LEU A 110 -6.45 1.20 -3.63
CA LEU A 110 -6.76 2.15 -4.70
C LEU A 110 -5.47 2.43 -5.47
N PRO A 111 -5.22 1.78 -6.62
CA PRO A 111 -3.99 1.95 -7.38
C PRO A 111 -3.97 3.28 -8.14
N ALA A 112 -2.77 3.80 -8.40
CA ALA A 112 -2.57 4.90 -9.34
C ALA A 112 -2.92 4.47 -10.77
N VAL A 113 -3.48 5.40 -11.55
CA VAL A 113 -3.78 5.21 -12.98
C VAL A 113 -2.62 5.74 -13.80
N LYS A 114 -1.87 4.85 -14.45
CA LYS A 114 -0.61 5.20 -15.13
C LYS A 114 -0.80 5.55 -16.62
N ASP A 115 -1.87 5.05 -17.22
CA ASP A 115 -2.06 5.12 -18.67
C ASP A 115 -2.83 6.37 -19.13
N ASP A 116 -3.36 7.17 -18.20
CA ASP A 116 -4.06 8.42 -18.49
C ASP A 116 -3.46 9.58 -17.68
N PRO A 117 -2.63 10.45 -18.29
CA PRO A 117 -2.04 11.62 -17.63
C PRO A 117 -3.06 12.65 -17.12
N ASN A 118 -4.29 12.63 -17.64
CA ASN A 118 -5.35 13.54 -17.23
C ASN A 118 -6.14 13.02 -16.03
N HIS A 119 -6.02 11.73 -15.73
CA HIS A 119 -6.71 11.12 -14.59
C HIS A 119 -6.19 11.68 -13.25
N ASP A 120 -7.09 11.90 -12.30
CA ASP A 120 -6.76 12.42 -10.96
C ASP A 120 -5.75 11.56 -10.19
N LEU A 121 -5.80 10.26 -10.42
CA LEU A 121 -4.90 9.28 -9.76
C LEU A 121 -3.63 9.00 -10.57
N HIS A 122 -3.32 9.80 -11.60
CA HIS A 122 -2.06 9.63 -12.32
C HIS A 122 -0.86 10.00 -11.44
N PRO A 123 0.28 9.29 -11.52
CA PRO A 123 1.46 9.56 -10.68
C PRO A 123 2.01 10.99 -10.76
N SER A 124 1.76 11.72 -11.87
CA SER A 124 2.13 13.14 -11.98
C SER A 124 1.21 14.09 -11.20
N LYS A 125 0.07 13.59 -10.71
CA LYS A 125 -0.87 14.33 -9.85
C LYS A 125 -0.55 14.09 -8.38
N VAL A 126 -1.38 14.64 -7.51
CA VAL A 126 -1.23 14.48 -6.06
C VAL A 126 -2.48 13.84 -5.48
N LEU A 127 -2.27 12.78 -4.72
CA LEU A 127 -3.28 12.13 -3.91
C LEU A 127 -2.77 12.08 -2.47
N GLU A 128 -3.46 12.73 -1.55
CA GLU A 128 -3.04 12.88 -0.15
C GLU A 128 -4.16 12.62 0.83
N ARG A 129 -3.79 12.32 2.08
CA ARG A 129 -4.68 12.25 3.24
C ARG A 129 -5.88 11.29 3.07
N PRO A 130 -5.72 10.05 2.56
CA PRO A 130 -6.85 9.14 2.42
C PRO A 130 -7.46 8.81 3.79
N LYS A 131 -8.78 8.89 3.88
CA LYS A 131 -9.58 8.55 5.05
C LYS A 131 -10.75 7.68 4.60
N VAL A 132 -11.07 6.65 5.37
CA VAL A 132 -12.17 5.73 5.03
C VAL A 132 -13.18 5.70 6.17
N ILE A 133 -14.45 5.75 5.81
CA ILE A 133 -15.57 5.53 6.72
C ILE A 133 -16.45 4.39 6.18
N PHE A 134 -17.14 3.70 7.09
CA PHE A 134 -18.15 2.72 6.71
C PHE A 134 -19.53 3.39 6.73
N ASN A 135 -20.21 3.40 5.59
CA ASN A 135 -21.57 3.89 5.45
C ASN A 135 -22.56 2.77 5.77
N LYS A 136 -23.12 2.78 6.98
CA LYS A 136 -24.08 1.76 7.46
C LYS A 136 -25.33 1.65 6.58
N LYS A 137 -25.77 2.76 5.97
CA LYS A 137 -26.98 2.80 5.15
C LYS A 137 -26.83 2.07 3.83
N THR A 138 -25.63 2.15 3.22
CA THR A 138 -25.34 1.53 1.91
C THR A 138 -24.54 0.25 2.01
N GLY A 139 -23.96 -0.05 3.19
CA GLY A 139 -23.04 -1.16 3.37
C GLY A 139 -21.68 -0.96 2.69
N LYS A 140 -21.36 0.26 2.27
CA LYS A 140 -20.13 0.56 1.52
C LYS A 140 -19.07 1.21 2.39
N PHE A 141 -17.81 0.95 2.03
CA PHE A 141 -16.66 1.69 2.51
C PHE A 141 -16.42 2.87 1.57
N VAL A 142 -16.35 4.07 2.12
CA VAL A 142 -16.20 5.31 1.36
C VAL A 142 -14.88 5.96 1.75
N MET A 143 -13.98 6.08 0.78
CA MET A 143 -12.70 6.76 0.92
C MET A 143 -12.84 8.20 0.44
N TRP A 144 -12.32 9.12 1.25
CA TRP A 144 -12.14 10.52 0.90
C TRP A 144 -10.64 10.81 0.86
N ALA A 145 -10.18 11.57 -0.10
CA ALA A 145 -8.79 11.95 -0.22
C ALA A 145 -8.66 13.35 -0.81
N HIS A 146 -7.60 14.07 -0.44
CA HIS A 146 -7.21 15.30 -1.10
C HIS A 146 -6.62 14.98 -2.47
N VAL A 147 -7.15 15.59 -3.52
CA VAL A 147 -6.73 15.43 -4.91
C VAL A 147 -6.27 16.75 -5.48
N GLU A 148 -5.06 16.78 -6.03
CA GLU A 148 -4.43 17.97 -6.54
C GLU A 148 -3.80 17.76 -7.93
N SER A 149 -3.72 18.85 -8.66
CA SER A 149 -2.79 18.99 -9.78
C SER A 149 -1.36 19.12 -9.26
N ALA A 150 -0.37 18.93 -10.14
CA ALA A 150 1.04 19.03 -9.76
C ALA A 150 1.41 20.39 -9.13
N ASP A 151 0.73 21.47 -9.54
CA ASP A 151 0.92 22.85 -9.06
C ASP A 151 0.02 23.23 -7.86
N TYR A 152 -0.72 22.28 -7.30
CA TYR A 152 -1.64 22.49 -6.18
C TYR A 152 -2.77 23.50 -6.46
N SER A 153 -3.18 23.69 -7.71
CA SER A 153 -4.27 24.62 -8.07
C SER A 153 -5.65 23.98 -8.11
N LYS A 154 -5.73 22.64 -8.17
CA LYS A 154 -7.00 21.91 -8.28
C LYS A 154 -7.81 21.92 -6.99
N ALA A 155 -7.21 21.63 -5.85
CA ALA A 155 -7.78 21.69 -4.50
C ALA A 155 -9.17 21.02 -4.37
N CYS A 156 -9.24 19.72 -4.64
CA CYS A 156 -10.49 18.94 -4.64
C CYS A 156 -10.49 17.84 -3.57
N ALA A 157 -11.68 17.47 -3.11
CA ALA A 157 -11.94 16.22 -2.43
C ALA A 157 -12.22 15.12 -3.45
N GLY A 158 -11.45 14.06 -3.43
CA GLY A 158 -11.67 12.84 -4.22
C GLY A 158 -12.44 11.81 -3.44
N VAL A 159 -13.26 11.02 -4.13
CA VAL A 159 -14.09 9.96 -3.55
C VAL A 159 -13.82 8.64 -4.22
N ALA A 160 -13.68 7.56 -3.43
CA ALA A 160 -13.66 6.20 -3.93
C ALA A 160 -14.52 5.29 -3.03
N VAL A 161 -15.07 4.22 -3.59
CA VAL A 161 -16.03 3.34 -2.91
C VAL A 161 -15.65 1.88 -3.09
N ALA A 162 -15.83 1.08 -2.03
CA ALA A 162 -15.60 -0.37 -2.06
C ALA A 162 -16.68 -1.14 -1.28
N ASP A 163 -16.78 -2.44 -1.58
CA ASP A 163 -17.62 -3.38 -0.83
C ASP A 163 -16.90 -4.00 0.37
N SER A 164 -15.58 -3.90 0.40
CA SER A 164 -14.72 -4.47 1.42
C SER A 164 -13.77 -3.41 1.98
N PRO A 165 -13.40 -3.47 3.28
CA PRO A 165 -12.42 -2.55 3.85
C PRO A 165 -11.03 -2.68 3.20
N VAL A 166 -10.73 -3.83 2.61
CA VAL A 166 -9.46 -4.06 1.89
C VAL A 166 -9.59 -3.85 0.39
N GLY A 167 -10.64 -3.15 -0.05
CA GLY A 167 -10.90 -2.83 -1.45
C GLY A 167 -11.32 -4.03 -2.31
N PRO A 168 -11.13 -3.94 -3.64
CA PRO A 168 -10.62 -2.77 -4.36
C PRO A 168 -11.59 -1.58 -4.29
N PHE A 169 -11.03 -0.38 -4.12
CA PHE A 169 -11.81 0.84 -4.22
C PHE A 169 -11.94 1.28 -5.67
N VAL A 170 -13.14 1.72 -6.03
CA VAL A 170 -13.45 2.29 -7.34
C VAL A 170 -13.55 3.81 -7.21
N TYR A 171 -12.66 4.52 -7.90
CA TYR A 171 -12.63 5.98 -7.90
C TYR A 171 -13.88 6.54 -8.58
N GLN A 172 -14.54 7.52 -7.93
CA GLN A 172 -15.78 8.14 -8.41
C GLN A 172 -15.56 9.54 -9.00
N GLY A 173 -14.38 10.12 -8.80
CA GLY A 173 -14.04 11.47 -9.21
C GLY A 173 -13.70 12.39 -8.05
N SER A 174 -13.44 13.67 -8.39
CA SER A 174 -13.15 14.72 -7.42
C SER A 174 -13.96 15.98 -7.67
N PHE A 175 -14.20 16.74 -6.61
CA PHE A 175 -14.95 17.99 -6.69
C PHE A 175 -14.55 18.95 -5.57
N ARG A 176 -14.93 20.21 -5.69
CA ARG A 176 -14.80 21.20 -4.62
C ARG A 176 -16.07 21.23 -3.80
N PRO A 177 -16.08 20.77 -2.54
CA PRO A 177 -17.25 20.86 -1.68
C PRO A 177 -17.70 22.31 -1.53
N ASN A 178 -19.00 22.57 -1.70
CA ASN A 178 -19.57 23.92 -1.64
C ASN A 178 -18.89 24.95 -2.59
N ASN A 179 -18.30 24.49 -3.69
CA ASN A 179 -17.48 25.29 -4.61
C ASN A 179 -16.24 25.93 -3.97
N ALA A 180 -15.84 25.49 -2.78
CA ALA A 180 -14.65 25.96 -2.08
C ALA A 180 -13.47 25.01 -2.29
N MET A 181 -12.24 25.56 -2.22
CA MET A 181 -11.03 24.75 -2.25
C MET A 181 -11.03 23.79 -1.05
N SER A 182 -10.73 22.51 -1.32
CA SER A 182 -10.62 21.46 -0.30
C SER A 182 -9.25 20.84 -0.40
N ARG A 183 -8.49 20.89 0.68
CA ARG A 183 -7.15 20.30 0.79
C ARG A 183 -7.09 19.30 1.91
N ASP A 184 -6.15 19.43 2.82
CA ASP A 184 -6.01 18.54 3.96
C ASP A 184 -7.35 18.33 4.66
N GLN A 185 -7.76 17.08 4.76
CA GLN A 185 -9.08 16.71 5.26
C GLN A 185 -9.02 15.52 6.19
N THR A 186 -10.03 15.43 7.03
CA THR A 186 -10.35 14.21 7.76
C THR A 186 -11.84 13.96 7.66
N VAL A 187 -12.27 12.79 8.08
CA VAL A 187 -13.68 12.42 8.17
C VAL A 187 -13.97 11.89 9.56
N PHE A 188 -15.17 12.15 10.04
CA PHE A 188 -15.65 11.69 11.33
C PHE A 188 -17.09 11.18 11.20
N VAL A 189 -17.41 10.12 11.93
CA VAL A 189 -18.79 9.61 12.03
C VAL A 189 -19.20 9.66 13.49
N ASP A 190 -20.30 10.36 13.77
CA ASP A 190 -20.85 10.49 15.12
C ASP A 190 -21.58 9.22 15.57
N ASP A 191 -22.01 9.18 16.85
CA ASP A 191 -22.73 8.03 17.42
C ASP A 191 -24.10 7.81 16.75
N ALA A 192 -24.67 8.85 16.15
CA ALA A 192 -25.91 8.76 15.36
C ALA A 192 -25.65 8.23 13.93
N GLY A 193 -24.40 8.02 13.56
CA GLY A 193 -24.00 7.51 12.23
C GLY A 193 -23.96 8.58 11.14
N ARG A 194 -23.93 9.88 11.49
CA ARG A 194 -23.75 10.97 10.53
C ARG A 194 -22.28 11.21 10.30
N ALA A 195 -21.91 11.38 9.04
CA ALA A 195 -20.54 11.71 8.62
C ALA A 195 -20.34 13.22 8.46
N TYR A 196 -19.17 13.67 8.85
CA TYR A 196 -18.74 15.06 8.75
C TYR A 196 -17.35 15.13 8.11
#